data_14b4b775258c3c93d0978350347394d1
#
_entry.id   14b4b775258c3c93d0978350347394d1
#
_cell.length_a   1.000
_cell.length_b   1.000
_cell.length_c   1.000
_cell.angle_alpha   90.00
_cell.angle_beta   90.00
_cell.angle_gamma   90.00
#
_symmetry.space_group_name_H-M   'P 1'
#
loop_
_entity.id
_entity.type
_entity.pdbx_description
1 polymer ?
#
loop_
_entity_poly.entity_id
_entity_poly.type
_entity_poly.pdbx_seq_one_letter_code
_entity_poly.pdbx_strand_id
1 'polypeptide(L)'
;MTANRFLAHAGIEVPVVCGAMYPCSNPELVAAVSEAGGIGIVQPLTLVYANGLELRKGLERIRSLTKKPVGLNVLTEKSLSRIYRKRMEGYVDVALEQGIRFFVTALGNPRWVVE
;
A
#
# COMPACT_ATOMS: atom_id res chain seq x y z
N MET A 1 -27.58 9.17 10.67
CA MET A 1 -26.57 8.22 10.13
C MET A 1 -25.22 8.54 10.73
N THR A 2 -24.60 7.58 11.38
CA THR A 2 -23.26 7.77 11.97
C THR A 2 -22.23 7.81 10.85
N ALA A 3 -21.39 8.85 10.80
CA ALA A 3 -20.31 8.90 9.82
C ALA A 3 -19.30 7.76 10.06
N ASN A 4 -18.96 7.03 9.02
CA ASN A 4 -17.96 5.98 9.09
C ASN A 4 -16.56 6.62 9.09
N ARG A 5 -15.88 6.56 10.23
CA ARG A 5 -14.53 7.13 10.39
C ARG A 5 -13.53 6.53 9.41
N PHE A 6 -13.66 5.26 9.10
CA PHE A 6 -12.77 4.60 8.16
C PHE A 6 -12.87 5.24 6.76
N LEU A 7 -14.08 5.51 6.29
CA LEU A 7 -14.28 6.17 4.99
C LEU A 7 -13.60 7.54 4.96
N ALA A 8 -13.78 8.33 6.04
CA ALA A 8 -13.17 9.65 6.13
C ALA A 8 -11.65 9.59 6.19
N HIS A 9 -11.08 8.70 7.00
CA HIS A 9 -9.63 8.56 7.15
C HIS A 9 -8.95 8.01 5.91
N ALA A 10 -9.55 7.05 5.23
CA ALA A 10 -9.02 6.47 4.01
C ALA A 10 -9.33 7.32 2.76
N GLY A 11 -10.27 8.25 2.85
CA GLY A 11 -10.69 9.07 1.72
C GLY A 11 -11.46 8.28 0.66
N ILE A 12 -12.24 7.28 1.06
CA ILE A 12 -12.95 6.36 0.17
C ILE A 12 -14.46 6.45 0.35
N GLU A 13 -15.23 5.90 -0.58
CA GLU A 13 -16.68 5.95 -0.60
C GLU A 13 -17.34 4.69 -0.04
N VAL A 14 -16.70 3.53 -0.26
CA VAL A 14 -17.23 2.21 0.12
C VAL A 14 -16.25 1.56 1.11
N PRO A 15 -16.72 1.01 2.25
CA PRO A 15 -15.83 0.45 3.27
C PRO A 15 -15.29 -0.94 2.88
N VAL A 16 -14.61 -1.01 1.76
CA VAL A 16 -14.00 -2.23 1.22
C VAL A 16 -12.50 -2.03 1.05
N VAL A 17 -11.73 -2.93 1.62
CA VAL A 17 -10.28 -2.99 1.50
C VAL A 17 -9.93 -4.22 0.67
N CYS A 18 -9.24 -4.02 -0.45
CA CYS A 18 -8.60 -5.13 -1.14
C CYS A 18 -7.21 -5.32 -0.53
N GLY A 19 -7.10 -6.28 0.37
CA GLY A 19 -5.87 -6.55 1.12
C GLY A 19 -4.70 -6.91 0.20
N ALA A 20 -3.50 -6.69 0.71
CA ALA A 20 -2.27 -7.02 0.00
C ALA A 20 -2.11 -8.53 -0.15
N MET A 21 -1.96 -8.99 -1.38
CA MET A 21 -1.86 -10.42 -1.71
C MET A 21 -0.72 -10.66 -2.69
N TYR A 22 0.34 -11.32 -2.22
CA TYR A 22 1.40 -11.76 -3.12
C TYR A 22 0.98 -13.08 -3.80
N PRO A 23 1.13 -13.25 -5.11
CA PRO A 23 1.59 -12.30 -6.14
C PRO A 23 0.46 -11.57 -6.89
N CYS A 24 -0.74 -11.53 -6.34
CA CYS A 24 -1.97 -11.12 -7.04
C CYS A 24 -2.21 -9.61 -7.06
N SER A 25 -1.64 -8.85 -6.10
CA SER A 25 -1.86 -7.41 -5.98
C SER A 25 -1.07 -6.61 -7.03
N ASN A 26 -1.38 -6.82 -8.31
CA ASN A 26 -0.75 -6.07 -9.39
C ASN A 26 -1.33 -4.65 -9.49
N PRO A 27 -0.68 -3.74 -10.25
CA PRO A 27 -1.15 -2.36 -10.38
C PRO A 27 -2.60 -2.24 -10.84
N GLU A 28 -3.02 -3.09 -11.76
CA GLU A 28 -4.36 -3.07 -12.34
C GLU A 28 -5.43 -3.39 -11.30
N LEU A 29 -5.21 -4.41 -10.47
CA LEU A 29 -6.14 -4.78 -9.40
C LEU A 29 -6.25 -3.67 -8.34
N VAL A 30 -5.11 -3.16 -7.88
CA VAL A 30 -5.07 -2.09 -6.86
C VAL A 30 -5.82 -0.86 -7.37
N ALA A 31 -5.54 -0.44 -8.59
CA ALA A 31 -6.20 0.70 -9.19
C ALA A 31 -7.70 0.50 -9.40
N ALA A 32 -8.10 -0.69 -9.85
CA ALA A 32 -9.51 -1.00 -10.11
C ALA A 32 -10.35 -0.92 -8.83
N VAL A 33 -9.84 -1.44 -7.73
CA VAL A 33 -10.55 -1.38 -6.44
C VAL A 33 -10.69 0.07 -5.96
N SER A 34 -9.63 0.86 -6.07
CA SER A 34 -9.67 2.27 -5.66
C SER A 34 -10.59 3.08 -6.55
N GLU A 35 -10.59 2.85 -7.88
CA GLU A 35 -11.51 3.50 -8.81
C GLU A 35 -12.98 3.17 -8.51
N ALA A 36 -13.26 1.95 -8.04
CA ALA A 36 -14.60 1.53 -7.67
C ALA A 36 -15.09 2.12 -6.34
N GLY A 37 -14.26 2.87 -5.63
CA GLY A 37 -14.65 3.57 -4.40
C GLY A 37 -14.14 2.94 -3.11
N GLY A 38 -13.54 1.74 -3.15
CA GLY A 38 -12.85 1.13 -2.02
C GLY A 38 -11.40 1.60 -1.93
N ILE A 39 -10.54 0.81 -1.28
CA ILE A 39 -9.10 1.08 -1.26
C ILE A 39 -8.31 -0.18 -1.61
N GLY A 40 -7.52 -0.10 -2.67
CA GLY A 40 -6.57 -1.14 -3.03
C GLY A 40 -5.28 -0.96 -2.24
N ILE A 41 -4.75 -2.06 -1.71
CA ILE A 41 -3.51 -2.06 -0.93
C ILE A 41 -2.37 -2.59 -1.79
N VAL A 42 -1.37 -1.76 -2.01
CA VAL A 42 -0.16 -2.13 -2.73
C VAL A 42 0.66 -3.11 -1.89
N GLN A 43 1.05 -4.23 -2.50
CA GLN A 43 2.05 -5.13 -1.94
C GLN A 43 3.38 -4.90 -2.66
N PRO A 44 4.36 -4.24 -2.03
CA PRO A 44 5.62 -3.92 -2.69
C PRO A 44 6.32 -5.13 -3.29
N LEU A 45 6.26 -6.28 -2.61
CA LEU A 45 6.89 -7.51 -3.08
C LEU A 45 6.28 -8.00 -4.40
N THR A 46 4.97 -7.78 -4.60
CA THR A 46 4.31 -8.12 -5.87
C THR A 46 4.86 -7.27 -7.01
N LEU A 47 4.97 -5.97 -6.82
CA LEU A 47 5.50 -5.07 -7.84
C LEU A 47 6.94 -5.42 -8.18
N VAL A 48 7.77 -5.64 -7.18
CA VAL A 48 9.21 -5.86 -7.36
C VAL A 48 9.50 -7.26 -7.89
N TYR A 49 8.96 -8.31 -7.25
CA TYR A 49 9.35 -9.69 -7.55
C TYR A 49 8.44 -10.40 -8.55
N ALA A 50 7.15 -10.15 -8.52
CA ALA A 50 6.21 -10.79 -9.45
C ALA A 50 6.06 -10.01 -10.76
N ASN A 51 6.02 -8.69 -10.71
CA ASN A 51 5.85 -7.83 -11.89
C ASN A 51 7.17 -7.27 -12.44
N GLY A 52 8.29 -7.43 -11.73
CA GLY A 52 9.59 -6.95 -12.18
C GLY A 52 9.71 -5.42 -12.25
N LEU A 53 8.90 -4.70 -11.48
CA LEU A 53 8.89 -3.24 -11.45
C LEU A 53 9.61 -2.72 -10.22
N GLU A 54 10.40 -1.67 -10.37
CA GLU A 54 10.82 -0.88 -9.23
C GLU A 54 9.58 -0.28 -8.54
N LEU A 55 9.57 -0.17 -7.20
CA LEU A 55 8.39 0.30 -6.47
C LEU A 55 7.88 1.66 -6.99
N ARG A 56 8.78 2.60 -7.21
CA ARG A 56 8.41 3.92 -7.76
C ARG A 56 7.69 3.80 -9.09
N LYS A 57 8.21 2.97 -9.99
CA LYS A 57 7.59 2.72 -11.31
C LYS A 57 6.23 2.05 -11.18
N GLY A 58 6.10 1.09 -10.27
CA GLY A 58 4.83 0.45 -9.99
C GLY A 58 3.78 1.42 -9.47
N LEU A 59 4.16 2.31 -8.56
CA LEU A 59 3.27 3.35 -8.03
C LEU A 59 2.89 4.39 -9.10
N GLU A 60 3.83 4.79 -9.95
CA GLU A 60 3.55 5.67 -11.09
C GLU A 60 2.52 5.03 -12.03
N ARG A 61 2.65 3.73 -12.30
CA ARG A 61 1.67 3.00 -13.12
C ARG A 61 0.29 3.00 -12.46
N ILE A 62 0.21 2.75 -11.16
CA ILE A 62 -1.05 2.81 -10.42
C ILE A 62 -1.66 4.22 -10.55
N ARG A 63 -0.86 5.27 -10.39
CA ARG A 63 -1.31 6.66 -10.53
C ARG A 63 -1.78 7.01 -11.94
N SER A 64 -1.25 6.34 -12.95
CA SER A 64 -1.75 6.50 -14.33
C SER A 64 -3.14 5.89 -14.51
N LEU A 65 -3.52 4.92 -13.67
CA LEU A 65 -4.79 4.20 -13.75
C LEU A 65 -5.84 4.75 -12.78
N THR A 66 -5.44 5.35 -11.67
CA THR A 66 -6.36 5.93 -10.69
C THR A 66 -5.75 7.14 -9.99
N LYS A 67 -6.57 8.15 -9.74
CA LYS A 67 -6.23 9.31 -8.91
C LYS A 67 -6.74 9.14 -7.46
N LYS A 68 -7.49 8.08 -7.19
CA LYS A 68 -8.11 7.82 -5.91
C LYS A 68 -7.09 7.24 -4.92
N PRO A 69 -7.38 7.30 -3.59
CA PRO A 69 -6.47 6.80 -2.58
C PRO A 69 -6.14 5.32 -2.75
N VAL A 70 -4.87 4.98 -2.53
CA VAL A 70 -4.38 3.61 -2.40
C VAL A 70 -3.60 3.50 -1.10
N GLY A 71 -3.50 2.30 -0.55
CA GLY A 71 -2.68 2.02 0.62
C GLY A 71 -1.44 1.22 0.27
N LEU A 72 -0.54 1.08 1.23
CA LEU A 72 0.67 0.27 1.10
C LEU A 72 0.79 -0.68 2.29
N ASN A 73 1.13 -1.93 2.01
CA ASN A 73 1.43 -2.91 3.04
C ASN A 73 2.91 -2.87 3.39
N VAL A 74 3.20 -2.86 4.70
CA VAL A 74 4.57 -2.84 5.23
C VAL A 74 4.76 -4.01 6.18
N LEU A 75 5.75 -4.84 5.90
CA LEU A 75 6.12 -5.93 6.80
C LEU A 75 7.02 -5.39 7.92
N THR A 76 6.60 -5.59 9.16
CA THR A 76 7.28 -5.06 10.35
C THR A 76 7.89 -6.14 11.22
N GLU A 77 8.08 -7.33 10.70
CA GLU A 77 8.59 -8.49 11.42
C GLU A 77 9.98 -8.26 11.99
N LYS A 78 10.16 -8.58 13.28
CA LYS A 78 11.44 -8.41 13.99
C LYS A 78 12.53 -9.35 13.53
N SER A 79 12.16 -10.53 13.02
CA SER A 79 13.12 -11.53 12.53
C SER A 79 13.78 -11.15 11.22
N LEU A 80 13.30 -10.12 10.56
CA LEU A 80 13.86 -9.66 9.30
C LEU A 80 15.25 -9.08 9.49
N SER A 81 16.16 -9.39 8.56
CA SER A 81 17.51 -8.85 8.57
C SER A 81 17.50 -7.32 8.53
N ARG A 82 18.60 -6.69 9.00
CA ARG A 82 18.77 -5.25 8.94
C ARG A 82 18.62 -4.71 7.50
N ILE A 83 19.11 -5.45 6.51
CA ILE A 83 19.00 -5.10 5.09
C ILE A 83 17.53 -5.06 4.65
N TYR A 84 16.75 -6.05 5.07
CA TYR A 84 15.33 -6.12 4.73
C TYR A 84 14.53 -4.98 5.37
N ARG A 85 14.79 -4.70 6.66
CA ARG A 85 14.15 -3.58 7.36
C ARG A 85 14.46 -2.25 6.66
N LYS A 86 15.71 -2.03 6.29
CA LYS A 86 16.12 -0.83 5.57
C LYS A 86 15.41 -0.70 4.21
N ARG A 87 15.18 -1.83 3.54
CA ARG A 87 14.40 -1.86 2.30
C ARG A 87 12.95 -1.45 2.54
N MET A 88 12.33 -1.94 3.62
CA MET A 88 10.96 -1.57 3.97
C MET A 88 10.85 -0.08 4.31
N GLU A 89 11.80 0.47 5.04
CA GLU A 89 11.88 1.90 5.32
C GLU A 89 11.95 2.71 4.00
N GLY A 90 12.75 2.29 3.05
CA GLY A 90 12.83 2.89 1.73
C GLY A 90 11.51 2.83 0.97
N TYR A 91 10.76 1.75 1.09
CA TYR A 91 9.44 1.62 0.48
C TYR A 91 8.43 2.61 1.09
N VAL A 92 8.47 2.81 2.39
CA VAL A 92 7.63 3.80 3.07
C VAL A 92 7.96 5.21 2.56
N ASP A 93 9.25 5.55 2.45
CA ASP A 93 9.68 6.85 1.96
C ASP A 93 9.17 7.11 0.54
N VAL A 94 9.33 6.15 -0.37
CA VAL A 94 8.84 6.25 -1.75
C VAL A 94 7.32 6.40 -1.77
N ALA A 95 6.61 5.64 -0.93
CA ALA A 95 5.15 5.73 -0.85
C ALA A 95 4.70 7.13 -0.38
N LEU A 96 5.35 7.68 0.62
CA LEU A 96 5.05 9.04 1.12
C LEU A 96 5.31 10.10 0.04
N GLU A 97 6.40 9.99 -0.71
CA GLU A 97 6.69 10.87 -1.85
C GLU A 97 5.60 10.80 -2.92
N GLN A 98 5.02 9.62 -3.13
CA GLN A 98 3.94 9.39 -4.10
C GLN A 98 2.54 9.73 -3.55
N GLY A 99 2.47 10.32 -2.36
CA GLY A 99 1.21 10.78 -1.77
C GLY A 99 0.39 9.71 -1.07
N ILE A 100 0.93 8.53 -0.82
CA ILE A 100 0.24 7.49 -0.06
C ILE A 100 0.22 7.89 1.42
N ARG A 101 -0.94 7.79 2.04
CA ARG A 101 -1.16 8.14 3.46
C ARG A 101 -1.82 7.04 4.27
N PHE A 102 -2.19 5.95 3.64
CA PHE A 102 -2.81 4.81 4.29
C PHE A 102 -1.86 3.62 4.26
N PHE A 103 -1.50 3.11 5.43
CA PHE A 103 -0.56 2.00 5.56
C PHE A 103 -1.17 0.85 6.35
N VAL A 104 -0.95 -0.37 5.89
CA VAL A 104 -1.27 -1.60 6.61
C VAL A 104 0.05 -2.21 7.05
N THR A 105 0.18 -2.54 8.33
CA THR A 105 1.37 -3.18 8.86
C THR A 105 1.07 -4.62 9.23
N ALA A 106 2.02 -5.51 9.01
CA ALA A 106 1.85 -6.93 9.27
C ALA A 106 3.11 -7.55 9.90
N LEU A 107 2.90 -8.59 10.68
CA LEU A 107 3.93 -9.48 11.24
C LEU A 107 4.84 -8.83 12.30
N GLY A 108 4.46 -7.73 12.91
CA GLY A 108 5.30 -7.15 13.96
C GLY A 108 4.80 -5.84 14.54
N ASN A 109 5.69 -5.15 15.24
CA ASN A 109 5.38 -3.87 15.86
C ASN A 109 5.50 -2.72 14.85
N PRO A 110 4.43 -1.95 14.61
CA PRO A 110 4.42 -0.88 13.61
C PRO A 110 5.10 0.42 14.06
N ARG A 111 5.66 0.49 15.26
CA ARG A 111 6.17 1.74 15.86
C ARG A 111 7.03 2.55 14.88
N TRP A 112 8.00 1.91 14.24
CA TRP A 112 8.92 2.59 13.35
C TRP A 112 8.27 3.16 12.06
N VAL A 113 7.10 2.65 11.69
CA VAL A 113 6.35 3.17 10.53
C VAL A 113 5.66 4.49 10.88
N VAL A 114 5.29 4.64 12.17
CA VAL A 114 4.54 5.80 12.66
C VAL A 114 5.48 6.95 13.03
N GLU A 115 6.68 6.62 13.50
CA GLU A 115 7.74 7.58 13.85
C GLU A 115 8.42 8.15 12.62
#